data_c6d6c82c87216402d294ebb23d36258c
#
_entry.id   c6d6c82c87216402d294ebb23d36258c
#
_cell.length_a   1.000
_cell.length_b   1.000
_cell.length_c   1.000
_cell.angle_alpha   90.00
_cell.angle_beta   90.00
_cell.angle_gamma   90.00
#
_symmetry.space_group_name_H-M   'P 1'
#
loop_
_entity.id
_entity.type
_entity.pdbx_description
1 polymer ?
#
loop_
_entity_poly.entity_id
_entity_poly.type
_entity_poly.pdbx_seq_one_letter_code
_entity_poly.pdbx_strand_id
1 'polypeptide(L)'
;MSARGQEFDAFAGYPEPSAPRIVGPQHRTIQNRIAASYRDERFYDGDRADGYGGLHDDGRWMPIAKRIVEHYGLHGKRVLQLNAHKGYLLRELSILGCRTHGQEASQYAIHNAVVMLDYSPFNRLPYGTGEMDFVIAASCVYSLSLPDALQCLKEIQRVSSGRAWVTLAAYETPEDLMLLRQWFLLGTTILTKADWIEVMRHSGYTGDWKFETAKSLNLVRA
;
A
#
# COMPACT_ATOMS: atom_id res chain seq x y z
N MET A 1 15.63 -10.57 -21.38
CA MET A 1 15.13 -10.70 -20.00
C MET A 1 14.82 -9.28 -19.54
N SER A 2 13.56 -8.97 -19.17
CA SER A 2 13.21 -7.69 -18.57
C SER A 2 14.03 -7.51 -17.29
N ALA A 3 14.61 -6.32 -17.07
CA ALA A 3 15.33 -6.03 -15.84
C ALA A 3 14.35 -6.25 -14.67
N ARG A 4 14.79 -6.98 -13.65
CA ARG A 4 14.03 -7.07 -12.39
C ARG A 4 14.03 -5.68 -11.75
N GLY A 5 12.90 -5.31 -11.13
CA GLY A 5 12.82 -4.13 -10.29
C GLY A 5 13.79 -4.17 -9.11
N GLN A 6 13.84 -3.10 -8.36
CA GLN A 6 14.71 -2.94 -7.20
C GLN A 6 13.93 -2.50 -5.96
N GLU A 7 14.53 -2.68 -4.79
CA GLU A 7 13.99 -2.08 -3.57
C GLU A 7 14.19 -0.56 -3.64
N PHE A 8 13.08 0.19 -3.57
CA PHE A 8 13.06 1.64 -3.65
C PHE A 8 12.02 2.22 -2.69
N ASP A 9 12.40 3.20 -1.90
CA ASP A 9 11.46 3.91 -1.03
C ASP A 9 10.83 5.10 -1.77
N ALA A 10 9.71 4.84 -2.43
CA ALA A 10 8.93 5.89 -3.09
C ALA A 10 8.29 6.87 -2.09
N PHE A 11 8.12 6.47 -0.83
CA PHE A 11 7.54 7.29 0.24
C PHE A 11 8.58 7.92 1.16
N ALA A 12 9.85 7.92 0.78
CA ALA A 12 10.89 8.65 1.52
C ALA A 12 10.49 10.12 1.67
N GLY A 13 10.55 10.65 2.89
CA GLY A 13 10.06 11.97 3.25
C GLY A 13 8.62 11.98 3.77
N TYR A 14 7.92 10.85 3.79
CA TYR A 14 6.68 10.73 4.56
C TYR A 14 6.99 11.00 6.05
N PRO A 15 6.18 11.84 6.74
CA PRO A 15 6.44 12.17 8.13
C PRO A 15 6.57 10.92 8.99
N GLU A 16 7.73 10.76 9.62
CA GLU A 16 7.94 9.70 10.58
C GLU A 16 7.25 10.04 11.91
N PRO A 17 6.75 9.04 12.64
CA PRO A 17 6.21 9.29 13.96
C PRO A 17 7.30 9.84 14.88
N SER A 18 6.98 10.87 15.66
CA SER A 18 7.88 11.50 16.62
C SER A 18 8.30 10.58 17.78
N ALA A 19 7.60 9.46 17.97
CA ALA A 19 7.86 8.47 18.99
C ALA A 19 7.73 7.05 18.43
N PRO A 20 8.38 6.03 19.03
CA PRO A 20 8.19 4.66 18.68
C PRO A 20 6.71 4.23 18.75
N ARG A 21 6.31 3.38 17.85
CA ARG A 21 4.96 2.78 17.83
C ARG A 21 4.96 1.58 18.75
N ILE A 22 4.34 1.74 19.91
CA ILE A 22 4.26 0.68 20.92
C ILE A 22 3.23 -0.37 20.47
N VAL A 23 3.63 -1.62 20.48
CA VAL A 23 2.77 -2.76 20.17
C VAL A 23 2.75 -3.76 21.31
N GLY A 24 1.61 -4.39 21.53
CA GLY A 24 1.40 -5.38 22.58
C GLY A 24 0.00 -5.94 22.57
N PRO A 25 -0.30 -6.97 23.38
CA PRO A 25 -1.60 -7.68 23.36
C PRO A 25 -2.80 -6.76 23.64
N GLN A 26 -2.57 -5.63 24.34
CA GLN A 26 -3.63 -4.69 24.72
C GLN A 26 -3.80 -3.52 23.76
N HIS A 27 -2.92 -3.36 22.76
CA HIS A 27 -2.90 -2.17 21.89
C HIS A 27 -3.73 -2.31 20.63
N ARG A 28 -3.82 -3.49 20.04
CA ARG A 28 -4.65 -3.78 18.85
C ARG A 28 -5.29 -5.15 19.03
N THR A 29 -6.33 -5.14 19.85
CA THR A 29 -7.06 -6.34 20.28
C THR A 29 -7.87 -6.96 19.14
N ILE A 30 -8.51 -8.11 19.39
CA ILE A 30 -9.42 -8.72 18.42
C ILE A 30 -10.60 -7.81 18.08
N GLN A 31 -11.10 -6.99 19.04
CA GLN A 31 -12.17 -6.02 18.79
C GLN A 31 -11.72 -4.94 17.79
N ASN A 32 -10.47 -4.45 17.92
CA ASN A 32 -9.93 -3.47 16.97
C ASN A 32 -9.76 -4.09 15.57
N ARG A 33 -9.36 -5.36 15.47
CA ARG A 33 -9.27 -6.08 14.18
C ARG A 33 -10.63 -6.29 13.53
N ILE A 34 -11.64 -6.65 14.34
CA ILE A 34 -13.02 -6.76 13.86
C ILE A 34 -13.51 -5.40 13.35
N ALA A 35 -13.29 -4.32 14.10
CA ALA A 35 -13.65 -2.97 13.66
C ALA A 35 -12.94 -2.60 12.34
N ALA A 36 -11.62 -2.81 12.26
CA ALA A 36 -10.84 -2.54 11.06
C ALA A 36 -11.31 -3.32 9.83
N SER A 37 -11.82 -4.55 10.03
CA SER A 37 -12.27 -5.41 8.92
C SER A 37 -13.45 -4.86 8.13
N TYR A 38 -14.26 -3.99 8.74
CA TYR A 38 -15.36 -3.31 8.06
C TYR A 38 -14.89 -2.19 7.12
N ARG A 39 -13.66 -1.69 7.29
CA ARG A 39 -13.09 -0.59 6.48
C ARG A 39 -14.06 0.61 6.40
N ASP A 40 -14.73 0.91 7.49
CA ASP A 40 -15.70 2.00 7.65
C ASP A 40 -15.06 3.26 8.25
N GLU A 41 -15.87 4.20 8.75
CA GLU A 41 -15.44 5.42 9.42
C GLU A 41 -14.47 5.15 10.57
N ARG A 42 -14.72 4.11 11.37
CA ARG A 42 -13.85 3.76 12.51
C ARG A 42 -12.42 3.45 12.07
N PHE A 43 -12.27 2.76 10.93
CA PHE A 43 -10.95 2.42 10.39
C PHE A 43 -10.20 3.64 9.84
N TYR A 44 -10.88 4.54 9.13
CA TYR A 44 -10.22 5.70 8.48
C TYR A 44 -10.11 6.91 9.40
N ASP A 45 -11.16 7.27 10.10
CA ASP A 45 -11.29 8.54 10.82
C ASP A 45 -11.53 8.37 12.33
N GLY A 46 -11.71 7.13 12.79
CA GLY A 46 -11.89 6.79 14.20
C GLY A 46 -10.59 6.73 15.00
N ASP A 47 -10.62 5.99 16.09
CA ASP A 47 -9.48 5.83 16.99
C ASP A 47 -8.29 5.15 16.29
N ARG A 48 -7.08 5.56 16.69
CA ARG A 48 -5.82 4.97 16.20
C ARG A 48 -5.70 3.48 16.49
N ALA A 49 -6.37 2.98 17.51
CA ALA A 49 -6.42 1.56 17.82
C ALA A 49 -7.18 0.76 16.75
N ASP A 50 -8.20 1.35 16.13
CA ASP A 50 -9.06 0.71 15.12
C ASP A 50 -8.53 0.89 13.69
N GLY A 51 -7.59 1.83 13.46
CA GLY A 51 -7.14 2.10 12.10
C GLY A 51 -6.08 3.21 11.99
N TYR A 52 -6.37 4.17 11.12
CA TYR A 52 -5.46 5.27 10.80
C TYR A 52 -5.43 6.38 11.86
N GLY A 53 -6.45 6.50 12.73
CA GLY A 53 -6.54 7.57 13.72
C GLY A 53 -6.82 8.95 13.12
N GLY A 54 -7.63 8.97 12.06
CA GLY A 54 -7.89 10.14 11.23
C GLY A 54 -6.97 10.23 10.03
N LEU A 55 -7.51 10.00 8.84
CA LEU A 55 -6.79 10.16 7.59
C LEU A 55 -7.10 11.55 7.02
N HIS A 56 -6.22 12.51 7.32
CA HIS A 56 -6.39 13.92 6.97
C HIS A 56 -5.45 14.36 5.86
N ASP A 57 -5.87 15.41 5.15
CA ASP A 57 -5.05 16.12 4.19
C ASP A 57 -4.27 17.25 4.91
N ASP A 58 -3.00 17.05 5.11
CA ASP A 58 -2.09 18.00 5.76
C ASP A 58 -0.92 18.41 4.87
N GLY A 59 -1.04 18.17 3.55
CA GLY A 59 -0.03 18.53 2.57
C GLY A 59 1.15 17.55 2.46
N ARG A 60 1.19 16.50 3.27
CA ARG A 60 2.29 15.50 3.28
C ARG A 60 2.47 14.76 1.97
N TRP A 61 1.43 14.68 1.13
CA TRP A 61 1.47 13.89 -0.10
C TRP A 61 2.14 14.60 -1.28
N MET A 62 2.19 15.92 -1.31
CA MET A 62 2.80 16.66 -2.42
C MET A 62 4.30 16.36 -2.59
N PRO A 63 5.16 16.37 -1.55
CA PRO A 63 6.56 15.99 -1.69
C PRO A 63 6.75 14.55 -2.20
N ILE A 64 5.90 13.63 -1.75
CA ILE A 64 5.91 12.23 -2.16
C ILE A 64 5.51 12.09 -3.62
N ALA A 65 4.42 12.76 -4.03
CA ALA A 65 3.97 12.75 -5.42
C ALA A 65 5.05 13.30 -6.36
N LYS A 66 5.72 14.42 -6.01
CA LYS A 66 6.86 14.98 -6.77
C LYS A 66 7.96 13.94 -6.94
N ARG A 67 8.40 13.31 -5.86
CA ARG A 67 9.43 12.27 -5.87
C ARG A 67 9.04 11.11 -6.80
N ILE A 68 7.82 10.62 -6.73
CA ILE A 68 7.31 9.53 -7.57
C ILE A 68 7.28 9.96 -9.05
N VAL A 69 6.74 11.14 -9.34
CA VAL A 69 6.63 11.66 -10.71
C VAL A 69 8.01 11.85 -11.35
N GLU A 70 8.95 12.43 -10.61
CA GLU A 70 10.32 12.66 -11.08
C GLU A 70 11.08 11.35 -11.30
N HIS A 71 11.05 10.45 -10.30
CA HIS A 71 11.80 9.18 -10.35
C HIS A 71 11.33 8.28 -11.51
N TYR A 72 10.01 8.19 -11.72
CA TYR A 72 9.44 7.29 -12.73
C TYR A 72 9.08 7.98 -14.06
N GLY A 73 9.23 9.29 -14.16
CA GLY A 73 8.92 10.05 -15.37
C GLY A 73 7.42 10.03 -15.72
N LEU A 74 6.54 10.33 -14.75
CA LEU A 74 5.10 10.09 -14.87
C LEU A 74 4.29 11.28 -15.40
N HIS A 75 4.89 12.42 -15.72
CA HIS A 75 4.15 13.55 -16.31
C HIS A 75 3.43 13.12 -17.61
N GLY A 76 2.12 13.38 -17.69
CA GLY A 76 1.27 12.97 -18.81
C GLY A 76 0.91 11.48 -18.86
N LYS A 77 1.41 10.65 -17.94
CA LYS A 77 1.20 9.20 -17.88
C LYS A 77 -0.09 8.81 -17.17
N ARG A 78 -0.63 7.63 -17.53
CA ARG A 78 -1.76 7.02 -16.83
C ARG A 78 -1.23 6.28 -15.61
N VAL A 79 -1.60 6.77 -14.43
CA VAL A 79 -1.15 6.22 -13.15
C VAL A 79 -2.33 5.64 -12.39
N LEU A 80 -2.27 4.36 -12.08
CA LEU A 80 -3.26 3.66 -11.26
C LEU A 80 -2.73 3.52 -9.84
N GLN A 81 -3.52 3.92 -8.85
CA GLN A 81 -3.27 3.60 -7.45
C GLN A 81 -4.27 2.56 -6.94
N LEU A 82 -3.77 1.45 -6.42
CA LEU A 82 -4.55 0.46 -5.67
C LEU A 82 -4.51 0.80 -4.19
N ASN A 83 -5.61 0.53 -3.48
CA ASN A 83 -5.79 0.90 -2.07
C ASN A 83 -5.59 2.41 -1.88
N ALA A 84 -6.33 3.19 -2.68
CA ALA A 84 -6.14 4.63 -2.81
C ALA A 84 -6.61 5.42 -1.57
N HIS A 85 -7.30 4.77 -0.62
CA HIS A 85 -7.89 5.38 0.56
C HIS A 85 -8.85 6.52 0.17
N LYS A 86 -8.63 7.74 0.67
CA LYS A 86 -9.40 8.93 0.30
C LYS A 86 -8.80 9.70 -0.89
N GLY A 87 -7.78 9.14 -1.58
CA GLY A 87 -7.26 9.66 -2.84
C GLY A 87 -6.33 10.87 -2.74
N TYR A 88 -5.77 11.18 -1.56
CA TYR A 88 -4.89 12.36 -1.39
C TYR A 88 -3.64 12.29 -2.27
N LEU A 89 -2.94 11.14 -2.33
CA LEU A 89 -1.79 10.98 -3.22
C LEU A 89 -2.19 11.12 -4.70
N LEU A 90 -3.33 10.53 -5.09
CA LEU A 90 -3.85 10.64 -6.47
C LEU A 90 -4.13 12.08 -6.87
N ARG A 91 -4.71 12.88 -5.97
CA ARG A 91 -4.94 14.30 -6.21
C ARG A 91 -3.62 15.03 -6.50
N GLU A 92 -2.60 14.80 -5.68
CA GLU A 92 -1.30 15.43 -5.88
C GLU A 92 -0.62 14.98 -7.19
N LEU A 93 -0.73 13.69 -7.54
CA LEU A 93 -0.25 13.19 -8.83
C LEU A 93 -0.99 13.85 -10.01
N SER A 94 -2.30 14.08 -9.88
CA SER A 94 -3.10 14.79 -10.89
C SER A 94 -2.67 16.25 -11.05
N ILE A 95 -2.43 16.96 -9.94
CA ILE A 95 -1.90 18.34 -9.94
C ILE A 95 -0.54 18.40 -10.67
N LEU A 96 0.29 17.36 -10.54
CA LEU A 96 1.57 17.24 -11.23
C LEU A 96 1.46 16.73 -12.69
N GLY A 97 0.25 16.69 -13.24
CA GLY A 97 -0.01 16.39 -14.65
C GLY A 97 -0.10 14.91 -15.00
N CYS A 98 -0.26 14.01 -14.02
CA CYS A 98 -0.59 12.61 -14.29
C CYS A 98 -2.09 12.46 -14.63
N ARG A 99 -2.43 11.46 -15.44
CA ARG A 99 -3.82 11.00 -15.64
C ARG A 99 -4.08 9.91 -14.63
N THR A 100 -4.79 10.22 -13.56
CA THR A 100 -4.90 9.35 -12.40
C THR A 100 -6.15 8.49 -12.42
N HIS A 101 -6.02 7.22 -11.98
CA HIS A 101 -7.07 6.26 -11.74
C HIS A 101 -6.89 5.70 -10.33
N GLY A 102 -7.97 5.51 -9.58
CA GLY A 102 -7.90 4.99 -8.22
C GLY A 102 -8.86 3.83 -8.01
N GLN A 103 -8.36 2.77 -7.39
CA GLN A 103 -9.13 1.61 -6.96
C GLN A 103 -9.08 1.48 -5.44
N GLU A 104 -10.24 1.27 -4.82
CA GLU A 104 -10.39 1.16 -3.38
C GLU A 104 -11.40 0.07 -3.02
N ALA A 105 -11.18 -0.66 -1.92
CA ALA A 105 -12.06 -1.73 -1.45
C ALA A 105 -13.07 -1.26 -0.38
N SER A 106 -12.97 -0.02 0.07
CA SER A 106 -13.85 0.58 1.08
C SER A 106 -14.86 1.53 0.46
N GLN A 107 -16.14 1.25 0.64
CA GLN A 107 -17.21 2.17 0.25
C GLN A 107 -17.15 3.49 1.03
N TYR A 108 -16.77 3.43 2.31
CA TYR A 108 -16.60 4.64 3.12
C TYR A 108 -15.49 5.54 2.54
N ALA A 109 -14.33 4.96 2.23
CA ALA A 109 -13.21 5.72 1.67
C ALA A 109 -13.56 6.31 0.29
N ILE A 110 -14.24 5.56 -0.57
CA ILE A 110 -14.72 6.03 -1.88
C ILE A 110 -15.67 7.21 -1.72
N HIS A 111 -16.65 7.10 -0.81
CA HIS A 111 -17.63 8.17 -0.58
C HIS A 111 -16.99 9.46 -0.03
N ASN A 112 -15.92 9.33 0.77
CA ASN A 112 -15.20 10.44 1.39
C ASN A 112 -13.90 10.82 0.64
N ALA A 113 -13.76 10.36 -0.61
CA ALA A 113 -12.57 10.63 -1.40
C ALA A 113 -12.56 12.05 -1.99
N VAL A 114 -11.35 12.62 -2.12
CA VAL A 114 -11.11 13.93 -2.74
C VAL A 114 -10.97 13.86 -4.27
N VAL A 115 -10.98 12.65 -4.81
CA VAL A 115 -10.95 12.34 -6.26
C VAL A 115 -11.91 11.20 -6.53
N MET A 116 -12.25 10.98 -7.79
CA MET A 116 -13.08 9.83 -8.18
C MET A 116 -12.30 8.52 -7.99
N LEU A 117 -12.91 7.56 -7.29
CA LEU A 117 -12.37 6.22 -7.05
C LEU A 117 -13.40 5.16 -7.44
N ASP A 118 -12.92 4.05 -7.97
CA ASP A 118 -13.74 2.89 -8.28
C ASP A 118 -13.53 1.77 -7.25
N TYR A 119 -14.57 0.99 -7.00
CA TYR A 119 -14.47 -0.19 -6.14
C TYR A 119 -13.71 -1.33 -6.83
N SER A 120 -12.75 -1.94 -6.12
CA SER A 120 -12.03 -3.13 -6.60
C SER A 120 -11.55 -4.03 -5.45
N PRO A 121 -11.61 -5.36 -5.61
CA PRO A 121 -10.99 -6.32 -4.70
C PRO A 121 -9.47 -6.51 -4.94
N PHE A 122 -8.85 -5.78 -5.87
CA PHE A 122 -7.44 -5.75 -6.26
C PHE A 122 -6.88 -7.02 -6.93
N ASN A 123 -7.54 -8.16 -6.85
CA ASN A 123 -7.14 -9.41 -7.51
C ASN A 123 -7.70 -9.58 -8.92
N ARG A 124 -8.50 -8.63 -9.39
CA ARG A 124 -9.03 -8.54 -10.75
C ARG A 124 -9.26 -7.07 -11.11
N LEU A 125 -8.39 -6.52 -11.95
CA LEU A 125 -8.45 -5.12 -12.34
C LEU A 125 -9.21 -4.93 -13.65
N PRO A 126 -10.12 -3.93 -13.75
CA PRO A 126 -10.98 -3.72 -14.91
C PRO A 126 -10.26 -2.99 -16.06
N TYR A 127 -8.97 -3.24 -16.24
CA TYR A 127 -8.12 -2.61 -17.27
C TYR A 127 -7.52 -3.67 -18.20
N GLY A 128 -7.25 -3.27 -19.44
CA GLY A 128 -6.56 -4.10 -20.44
C GLY A 128 -5.07 -4.28 -20.11
N THR A 129 -4.44 -5.24 -20.80
CA THR A 129 -2.99 -5.48 -20.67
C THR A 129 -2.21 -4.26 -21.17
N GLY A 130 -1.31 -3.72 -20.33
CA GLY A 130 -0.50 -2.55 -20.64
C GLY A 130 -1.31 -1.24 -20.74
N GLU A 131 -2.53 -1.22 -20.24
CA GLU A 131 -3.39 -0.03 -20.31
C GLU A 131 -2.90 1.09 -19.38
N MET A 132 -2.26 0.75 -18.26
CA MET A 132 -1.68 1.72 -17.34
C MET A 132 -0.18 1.91 -17.62
N ASP A 133 0.27 3.16 -17.56
CA ASP A 133 1.69 3.49 -17.73
C ASP A 133 2.49 3.23 -16.44
N PHE A 134 1.81 3.26 -15.26
CA PHE A 134 2.40 2.96 -13.96
C PHE A 134 1.33 2.53 -12.94
N VAL A 135 1.69 1.63 -12.01
CA VAL A 135 0.81 1.22 -10.90
C VAL A 135 1.51 1.44 -9.55
N ILE A 136 0.79 2.05 -8.61
CA ILE A 136 1.20 2.21 -7.21
C ILE A 136 0.28 1.34 -6.35
N ALA A 137 0.85 0.43 -5.54
CA ALA A 137 0.09 -0.42 -4.62
C ALA A 137 0.68 -0.40 -3.21
N ALA A 138 0.47 0.73 -2.51
CA ALA A 138 0.91 0.90 -1.13
C ALA A 138 -0.06 0.22 -0.15
N SER A 139 0.48 -0.55 0.79
CA SER A 139 -0.29 -1.26 1.83
C SER A 139 -1.43 -2.13 1.29
N CYS A 140 -1.32 -2.56 0.04
CA CYS A 140 -2.33 -3.33 -0.68
C CYS A 140 -2.03 -4.83 -0.64
N VAL A 141 -0.91 -5.25 -1.21
CA VAL A 141 -0.58 -6.65 -1.49
C VAL A 141 -0.55 -7.50 -0.21
N TYR A 142 0.12 -7.05 0.83
CA TYR A 142 0.24 -7.81 2.08
C TYR A 142 -1.04 -7.84 2.94
N SER A 143 -2.04 -7.01 2.59
CA SER A 143 -3.36 -7.06 3.23
C SER A 143 -4.27 -8.17 2.66
N LEU A 144 -3.84 -8.84 1.61
CA LEU A 144 -4.56 -9.92 0.95
C LEU A 144 -4.05 -11.30 1.44
N SER A 145 -4.87 -12.33 1.29
CA SER A 145 -4.41 -13.72 1.44
C SER A 145 -3.27 -14.02 0.44
N LEU A 146 -2.42 -15.00 0.73
CA LEU A 146 -1.31 -15.33 -0.20
C LEU A 146 -1.78 -15.64 -1.63
N PRO A 147 -2.86 -16.41 -1.88
CA PRO A 147 -3.39 -16.60 -3.23
C PRO A 147 -3.84 -15.30 -3.90
N ASP A 148 -4.52 -14.42 -3.15
CA ASP A 148 -4.98 -13.12 -3.67
C ASP A 148 -3.81 -12.15 -3.89
N ALA A 149 -2.80 -12.17 -3.02
CA ALA A 149 -1.57 -11.39 -3.19
C ALA A 149 -0.81 -11.78 -4.46
N LEU A 150 -0.68 -13.08 -4.72
CA LEU A 150 -0.12 -13.60 -5.98
C LEU A 150 -0.93 -13.12 -7.19
N GLN A 151 -2.26 -13.22 -7.12
CA GLN A 151 -3.13 -12.78 -8.21
C GLN A 151 -3.08 -11.26 -8.40
N CYS A 152 -3.04 -10.48 -7.32
CA CYS A 152 -2.88 -9.02 -7.35
C CYS A 152 -1.57 -8.63 -8.06
N LEU A 153 -0.44 -9.25 -7.72
CA LEU A 153 0.84 -9.00 -8.38
C LEU A 153 0.81 -9.35 -9.88
N LYS A 154 0.12 -10.45 -10.27
CA LYS A 154 -0.10 -10.80 -11.70
C LYS A 154 -0.93 -9.74 -12.42
N GLU A 155 -1.98 -9.24 -11.79
CA GLU A 155 -2.81 -8.17 -12.35
C GLU A 155 -2.05 -6.86 -12.48
N ILE A 156 -1.28 -6.45 -11.45
CA ILE A 156 -0.41 -5.28 -11.50
C ILE A 156 0.56 -5.41 -12.68
N GLN A 157 1.23 -6.57 -12.81
CA GLN A 157 2.14 -6.86 -13.94
C GLN A 157 1.43 -6.76 -15.27
N ARG A 158 0.24 -7.33 -15.40
CA ARG A 158 -0.53 -7.36 -16.63
C ARG A 158 -0.94 -5.96 -17.09
N VAL A 159 -1.51 -5.16 -16.17
CA VAL A 159 -2.07 -3.84 -16.54
C VAL A 159 -1.00 -2.77 -16.75
N SER A 160 0.20 -2.91 -16.15
CA SER A 160 1.30 -1.93 -16.23
C SER A 160 2.48 -2.38 -17.10
N SER A 161 2.45 -3.62 -17.63
CA SER A 161 3.62 -4.24 -18.28
C SER A 161 4.89 -4.21 -17.41
N GLY A 162 4.70 -4.29 -16.08
CA GLY A 162 5.78 -4.31 -15.09
C GLY A 162 6.29 -2.96 -14.62
N ARG A 163 5.73 -1.86 -15.05
CA ARG A 163 6.04 -0.52 -14.53
C ARG A 163 5.18 -0.24 -13.29
N ALA A 164 5.64 -0.64 -12.13
CA ALA A 164 4.87 -0.56 -10.90
C ALA A 164 5.77 -0.45 -9.66
N TRP A 165 5.18 0.01 -8.57
CA TRP A 165 5.78 0.00 -7.25
C TRP A 165 4.79 -0.50 -6.21
N VAL A 166 5.25 -1.41 -5.33
CA VAL A 166 4.42 -2.02 -4.29
C VAL A 166 5.11 -1.98 -2.92
N THR A 167 4.33 -1.98 -1.83
CA THR A 167 4.87 -2.27 -0.50
C THR A 167 4.52 -3.68 -0.05
N LEU A 168 5.46 -4.32 0.65
CA LEU A 168 5.39 -5.72 1.10
C LEU A 168 5.78 -5.80 2.57
N ALA A 169 4.96 -6.44 3.42
CA ALA A 169 5.28 -6.62 4.83
C ALA A 169 6.29 -7.76 5.02
N ALA A 170 7.50 -7.43 5.47
CA ALA A 170 8.58 -8.41 5.60
C ALA A 170 9.19 -8.44 7.00
N TYR A 171 9.58 -9.64 7.45
CA TYR A 171 10.27 -9.86 8.72
C TYR A 171 11.62 -10.55 8.51
N GLU A 172 12.55 -10.35 9.45
CA GLU A 172 13.86 -11.02 9.50
C GLU A 172 13.98 -11.96 10.69
N THR A 173 13.28 -11.66 11.80
CA THR A 173 13.30 -12.46 13.02
C THR A 173 11.88 -12.84 13.47
N PRO A 174 11.72 -13.87 14.31
CA PRO A 174 10.43 -14.20 14.91
C PRO A 174 9.81 -13.03 15.71
N GLU A 175 10.66 -12.20 16.33
CA GLU A 175 10.21 -11.01 17.05
C GLU A 175 9.62 -9.95 16.09
N ASP A 176 10.29 -9.69 14.97
CA ASP A 176 9.76 -8.78 13.93
C ASP A 176 8.39 -9.24 13.45
N LEU A 177 8.24 -10.56 13.19
CA LEU A 177 6.96 -11.14 12.78
C LEU A 177 5.88 -10.91 13.83
N MET A 178 6.21 -11.08 15.11
CA MET A 178 5.27 -10.83 16.20
C MET A 178 4.87 -9.35 16.25
N LEU A 179 5.84 -8.42 16.17
CA LEU A 179 5.58 -6.98 16.14
C LEU A 179 4.70 -6.58 14.96
N LEU A 180 5.00 -7.07 13.76
CA LEU A 180 4.21 -6.78 12.55
C LEU A 180 2.79 -7.34 12.65
N ARG A 181 2.61 -8.57 13.14
CA ARG A 181 1.29 -9.16 13.37
C ARG A 181 0.46 -8.42 14.41
N GLN A 182 1.10 -7.84 15.42
CA GLN A 182 0.42 -7.01 16.40
C GLN A 182 0.09 -5.61 15.83
N TRP A 183 0.94 -5.08 14.96
CA TRP A 183 0.76 -3.77 14.36
C TRP A 183 -0.28 -3.75 13.24
N PHE A 184 -0.19 -4.65 12.26
CA PHE A 184 -1.11 -4.67 11.13
C PHE A 184 -2.48 -5.20 11.54
N LEU A 185 -3.51 -4.34 11.45
CA LEU A 185 -4.91 -4.74 11.69
C LEU A 185 -5.45 -5.63 10.57
N LEU A 186 -5.10 -5.33 9.31
CA LEU A 186 -5.57 -6.01 8.10
C LEU A 186 -4.46 -6.78 7.38
N GLY A 187 -3.21 -6.72 7.84
CA GLY A 187 -2.09 -7.46 7.22
C GLY A 187 -2.24 -8.97 7.45
N THR A 188 -2.43 -9.73 6.37
CA THR A 188 -2.62 -11.19 6.41
C THR A 188 -1.41 -11.94 5.89
N THR A 189 -0.70 -11.42 4.89
CA THR A 189 0.48 -12.04 4.28
C THR A 189 1.74 -11.29 4.70
N ILE A 190 2.44 -11.82 5.69
CA ILE A 190 3.71 -11.28 6.22
C ILE A 190 4.76 -12.39 6.06
N LEU A 191 5.74 -12.19 5.20
CA LEU A 191 6.72 -13.18 4.79
C LEU A 191 8.14 -12.70 5.09
N THR A 192 9.14 -13.57 4.93
CA THR A 192 10.53 -13.12 4.87
C THR A 192 10.79 -12.35 3.57
N LYS A 193 11.85 -11.53 3.53
CA LYS A 193 12.27 -10.88 2.28
C LYS A 193 12.54 -11.89 1.17
N ALA A 194 13.17 -13.03 1.51
CA ALA A 194 13.45 -14.08 0.55
C ALA A 194 12.18 -14.73 -0.02
N ASP A 195 11.19 -15.01 0.83
CA ASP A 195 9.90 -15.55 0.38
C ASP A 195 9.14 -14.55 -0.50
N TRP A 196 9.19 -13.25 -0.19
CA TRP A 196 8.59 -12.22 -1.06
C TRP A 196 9.27 -12.17 -2.44
N ILE A 197 10.59 -12.29 -2.52
CA ILE A 197 11.31 -12.37 -3.80
C ILE A 197 10.82 -13.58 -4.60
N GLU A 198 10.60 -14.72 -3.94
CA GLU A 198 10.06 -15.92 -4.60
C GLU A 198 8.62 -15.72 -5.07
N VAL A 199 7.77 -15.08 -4.25
CA VAL A 199 6.38 -14.71 -4.62
C VAL A 199 6.37 -13.77 -5.84
N MET A 200 7.22 -12.74 -5.87
CA MET A 200 7.35 -11.85 -7.02
C MET A 200 7.83 -12.61 -8.28
N ARG A 201 8.81 -13.52 -8.12
CA ARG A 201 9.29 -14.35 -9.22
C ARG A 201 8.19 -15.26 -9.77
N HIS A 202 7.42 -15.90 -8.90
CA HIS A 202 6.33 -16.81 -9.27
C HIS A 202 5.16 -16.06 -9.94
N SER A 203 4.85 -14.85 -9.48
CA SER A 203 3.81 -14.02 -10.10
C SER A 203 4.23 -13.37 -11.42
N GLY A 204 5.52 -13.39 -11.75
CA GLY A 204 6.08 -12.68 -12.90
C GLY A 204 6.20 -11.17 -12.69
N TYR A 205 6.05 -10.67 -11.46
CA TYR A 205 6.18 -9.26 -11.14
C TYR A 205 7.62 -8.77 -11.35
N THR A 206 7.78 -7.65 -12.07
CA THR A 206 9.09 -7.06 -12.42
C THR A 206 9.24 -5.60 -12.00
N GLY A 207 8.21 -5.03 -11.35
CA GLY A 207 8.27 -3.65 -10.83
C GLY A 207 9.11 -3.51 -9.56
N ASP A 208 9.24 -2.27 -9.08
CA ASP A 208 9.95 -1.95 -7.85
C ASP A 208 9.11 -2.27 -6.60
N TRP A 209 9.79 -2.38 -5.45
CA TRP A 209 9.12 -2.64 -4.18
C TRP A 209 9.80 -1.90 -3.01
N LYS A 210 9.09 -1.83 -1.88
CA LYS A 210 9.65 -1.50 -0.57
C LYS A 210 9.21 -2.52 0.45
N PHE A 211 10.12 -2.98 1.29
CA PHE A 211 9.76 -3.79 2.45
C PHE A 211 9.36 -2.90 3.64
N GLU A 212 8.15 -3.14 4.14
CA GLU A 212 7.66 -2.62 5.42
C GLU A 212 8.09 -3.61 6.50
N THR A 213 9.03 -3.21 7.37
CA THR A 213 9.58 -4.04 8.44
C THR A 213 9.26 -3.45 9.81
N ALA A 214 9.45 -4.22 10.90
CA ALA A 214 9.30 -3.70 12.26
C ALA A 214 10.21 -2.47 12.48
N LYS A 215 11.43 -2.50 11.94
CA LYS A 215 12.39 -1.40 12.00
C LYS A 215 11.91 -0.18 11.18
N SER A 216 11.50 -0.35 9.92
CA SER A 216 11.06 0.78 9.07
C SER A 216 9.79 1.43 9.59
N LEU A 217 8.98 0.70 10.35
CA LEU A 217 7.78 1.20 11.01
C LEU A 217 8.02 1.72 12.43
N ASN A 218 9.27 1.66 12.93
CA ASN A 218 9.65 2.04 14.29
C ASN A 218 8.77 1.36 15.36
N LEU A 219 8.57 0.03 15.22
CA LEU A 219 7.77 -0.76 16.16
C LEU A 219 8.61 -1.18 17.36
N VAL A 220 8.08 -1.01 18.55
CA VAL A 220 8.67 -1.50 19.80
C VAL A 220 7.64 -2.24 20.64
N ARG A 221 8.09 -3.22 21.40
CA ARG A 221 7.26 -3.98 22.33
C ARG A 221 6.88 -3.12 23.54
N ALA A 222 5.62 -3.24 24.00
CA ALA A 222 5.14 -2.67 25.27
C ALA A 222 5.83 -3.28 26.48
#